data_537e3e642f791c91ee050ad70f8efb51
#
_entry.id   537e3e642f791c91ee050ad70f8efb51
#
_cell.length_a   1.000
_cell.length_b   1.000
_cell.length_c   1.000
_cell.angle_alpha   90.00
_cell.angle_beta   90.00
_cell.angle_gamma   90.00
#
_symmetry.space_group_name_H-M   'P 1'
#
loop_
_entity.id
_entity.type
_entity.pdbx_description
1 polymer ?
#
loop_
_entity_poly.entity_id
_entity_poly.type
_entity_poly.pdbx_seq_one_letter_code
_entity_poly.pdbx_strand_id
1 'polypeptide(L)'
;MSKQALGVCLVVSVVGLAVVTARFARAPRAVAPPPVPVVRSSSPSAVPAVPAPLAPRQEGKRHESSTPASPSLTAPVEAPRPPRKDMGFDAGVAGGVAGGVPGGIVGGVVGSLSNAYSRREALAKVQAAAPEHDTEAYGRIEDNPFLAAAQNPLSTFSIDVDTASYANVRRFLVQGQLPPKDAVRVEELVNYFRYDYPEPKGPVPFSVTTELGPCPWRPEHRLALIGLRGRSLEEKALPPRRLTFLLDVSGSMESPDKLPLLKQAMALLVEGLREQDQVAIVVYAGQSGLVLPPTSGDRKAEIRAALSALEAGGSTAGGAGIELAYRVAAEMYRPGAINRVLLATDGDFNVGVTSIGELSRLIEEKRNSGVFLSVLGFGQGNLKDATMEMLADRGNGNYSYIDTDAEAKKVLVSEAGATLVTIAKDVKIQVEWNPRRVAGYRLGGYENRLLRAEDFDDDNKDAGEIGAGHTVTALYEVVPAGLPLDAKATAPLKYQQPPALSSAAASDELLTLKLRYKEPEGDTSRLLTSSVGSAQQTSGGSDRLRFAAAVAAFGQLLRESEYRGQASWPMVLELARSTQGEDREGYRAEFLKLASRASELQAPRQAKVTP
;
A
#
# COMPACT_ATOMS: atom_id res chain seq x y z
N MET A 1 -50.18 -41.05 40.30
CA MET A 1 -51.20 -41.84 39.55
C MET A 1 -50.93 -41.70 38.06
N SER A 2 -50.68 -42.85 37.47
CA SER A 2 -50.98 -43.38 36.15
C SER A 2 -50.14 -42.80 35.01
N LYS A 3 -49.10 -43.46 34.52
CA LYS A 3 -48.96 -44.72 33.74
C LYS A 3 -49.23 -44.55 32.24
N GLN A 4 -48.12 -44.81 31.47
CA GLN A 4 -48.07 -45.58 30.21
C GLN A 4 -48.46 -44.81 28.93
N ALA A 5 -47.81 -44.96 27.75
CA ALA A 5 -47.20 -46.17 27.19
C ALA A 5 -46.20 -45.84 26.08
N LEU A 6 -45.29 -46.74 25.99
CA LEU A 6 -44.32 -47.08 24.93
C LEU A 6 -45.01 -47.34 23.59
N GLY A 7 -44.40 -46.86 22.47
CA GLY A 7 -44.75 -47.28 21.11
C GLY A 7 -43.50 -47.44 20.25
N VAL A 8 -42.99 -48.65 20.19
CA VAL A 8 -41.94 -49.13 19.28
C VAL A 8 -42.59 -49.42 17.94
N CYS A 9 -42.13 -48.81 16.85
CA CYS A 9 -42.38 -49.28 15.48
C CYS A 9 -41.10 -49.63 14.79
N LEU A 10 -40.93 -50.92 14.66
CA LEU A 10 -39.98 -51.65 13.84
C LEU A 10 -40.42 -51.55 12.39
N VAL A 11 -39.63 -51.07 11.43
CA VAL A 11 -39.89 -51.22 10.00
C VAL A 11 -38.74 -52.00 9.35
N VAL A 12 -39.18 -53.13 8.80
CA VAL A 12 -38.41 -54.15 8.14
C VAL A 12 -37.84 -53.67 6.81
N SER A 13 -36.57 -53.91 6.59
CA SER A 13 -35.91 -53.75 5.30
C SER A 13 -36.35 -54.82 4.29
N VAL A 14 -36.78 -54.42 3.11
CA VAL A 14 -36.92 -55.30 1.95
C VAL A 14 -35.79 -54.95 0.96
N VAL A 15 -34.90 -55.92 0.76
CA VAL A 15 -33.86 -55.91 -0.25
C VAL A 15 -34.49 -56.30 -1.60
N GLY A 16 -34.52 -55.34 -2.52
CA GLY A 16 -34.90 -55.58 -3.92
C GLY A 16 -33.66 -55.65 -4.79
N LEU A 17 -33.24 -56.86 -5.15
CA LEU A 17 -32.18 -57.16 -6.10
C LEU A 17 -32.69 -56.92 -7.52
N ALA A 18 -32.33 -55.83 -8.17
CA ALA A 18 -32.54 -55.58 -9.59
C ALA A 18 -31.30 -55.95 -10.39
N VAL A 19 -31.37 -57.04 -11.13
CA VAL A 19 -30.36 -57.46 -12.12
C VAL A 19 -30.54 -56.54 -13.34
N VAL A 20 -29.56 -55.64 -13.57
CA VAL A 20 -29.47 -54.85 -14.81
C VAL A 20 -28.46 -55.51 -15.73
N THR A 21 -28.98 -56.15 -16.80
CA THR A 21 -28.21 -56.67 -17.90
C THR A 21 -27.51 -55.57 -18.66
N ALA A 22 -26.18 -55.56 -18.61
CA ALA A 22 -25.36 -54.63 -19.39
C ALA A 22 -25.40 -55.00 -20.88
N ARG A 23 -26.07 -54.16 -21.69
CA ARG A 23 -25.89 -54.15 -23.15
C ARG A 23 -24.63 -53.34 -23.45
N PHE A 24 -23.58 -54.01 -23.95
CA PHE A 24 -22.42 -53.37 -24.54
C PHE A 24 -22.84 -52.59 -25.80
N ALA A 25 -22.92 -51.26 -25.67
CA ALA A 25 -22.96 -50.35 -26.81
C ALA A 25 -21.54 -50.16 -27.31
N ARG A 26 -21.29 -50.59 -28.55
CA ARG A 26 -20.03 -50.38 -29.28
C ARG A 26 -19.76 -48.88 -29.42
N ALA A 27 -18.64 -48.40 -28.89
CA ALA A 27 -18.16 -47.04 -29.11
C ALA A 27 -17.88 -46.81 -30.62
N PRO A 28 -18.22 -45.64 -31.15
CA PRO A 28 -17.87 -45.30 -32.53
C PRO A 28 -16.36 -45.13 -32.65
N ARG A 29 -15.80 -45.76 -33.68
CA ARG A 29 -14.38 -45.63 -34.08
C ARG A 29 -14.08 -44.15 -34.33
N ALA A 30 -13.08 -43.61 -33.62
CA ALA A 30 -12.50 -42.32 -33.91
C ALA A 30 -11.92 -42.30 -35.34
N VAL A 31 -12.46 -41.41 -36.15
CA VAL A 31 -11.91 -41.08 -37.49
C VAL A 31 -10.67 -40.22 -37.23
N ALA A 32 -9.53 -40.72 -37.73
CA ALA A 32 -8.28 -39.95 -37.68
C ALA A 32 -8.41 -38.68 -38.51
N PRO A 33 -7.89 -37.52 -38.03
CA PRO A 33 -7.89 -36.31 -38.81
C PRO A 33 -6.97 -36.44 -40.05
N PRO A 34 -7.31 -35.79 -41.15
CA PRO A 34 -6.48 -35.81 -42.36
C PRO A 34 -5.10 -35.21 -42.09
N PRO A 35 -4.04 -35.69 -42.81
CA PRO A 35 -2.70 -35.15 -42.63
C PRO A 35 -2.62 -33.70 -43.07
N VAL A 36 -2.04 -32.87 -42.19
CA VAL A 36 -1.71 -31.48 -42.45
C VAL A 36 -0.65 -31.41 -43.56
N PRO A 37 -0.81 -30.61 -44.61
CA PRO A 37 0.20 -30.49 -45.65
C PRO A 37 1.49 -29.88 -45.09
N VAL A 38 2.59 -30.60 -45.23
CA VAL A 38 3.94 -30.11 -44.89
C VAL A 38 4.32 -29.04 -45.92
N VAL A 39 4.28 -27.78 -45.51
CA VAL A 39 4.88 -26.69 -46.25
C VAL A 39 6.39 -26.84 -46.17
N ARG A 40 7.02 -27.21 -47.29
CA ARG A 40 8.48 -27.20 -47.39
C ARG A 40 8.94 -25.74 -47.29
N SER A 41 9.72 -25.44 -46.28
CA SER A 41 10.42 -24.17 -46.13
C SER A 41 11.42 -24.03 -47.29
N SER A 42 11.18 -23.06 -48.16
CA SER A 42 12.17 -22.54 -49.10
C SER A 42 13.26 -21.82 -48.30
N SER A 43 14.51 -22.15 -48.62
CA SER A 43 15.72 -21.55 -48.06
C SER A 43 15.69 -20.02 -48.18
N PRO A 44 16.17 -19.27 -47.19
CA PRO A 44 16.23 -17.82 -47.28
C PRO A 44 17.31 -17.38 -48.29
N SER A 45 16.93 -16.50 -49.22
CA SER A 45 17.83 -15.73 -50.09
C SER A 45 18.80 -14.91 -49.23
N ALA A 46 20.05 -14.92 -49.66
CA ALA A 46 21.15 -14.17 -49.08
C ALA A 46 20.85 -12.68 -48.95
N VAL A 47 20.96 -12.16 -47.76
CA VAL A 47 20.99 -10.72 -47.45
C VAL A 47 22.38 -10.20 -47.79
N PRO A 48 22.54 -9.07 -48.47
CA PRO A 48 23.88 -8.51 -48.75
C PRO A 48 24.52 -8.01 -47.46
N ALA A 49 25.80 -8.34 -47.29
CA ALA A 49 26.64 -8.00 -46.16
C ALA A 49 26.80 -6.48 -46.01
N VAL A 50 26.56 -6.00 -44.78
CA VAL A 50 26.91 -4.66 -44.32
C VAL A 50 28.44 -4.62 -44.10
N PRO A 51 29.18 -3.63 -44.58
CA PRO A 51 30.63 -3.55 -44.38
C PRO A 51 30.97 -3.23 -42.92
N ALA A 52 31.96 -3.93 -42.39
CA ALA A 52 32.51 -3.80 -41.05
C ALA A 52 33.12 -2.39 -40.81
N PRO A 53 33.08 -1.89 -39.55
CA PRO A 53 33.73 -0.63 -39.22
C PRO A 53 35.27 -0.79 -39.17
N LEU A 54 35.96 0.16 -39.83
CA LEU A 54 37.39 0.26 -39.88
C LEU A 54 38.02 0.50 -38.49
N ALA A 55 39.07 -0.25 -38.20
CA ALA A 55 39.89 -0.11 -37.02
C ALA A 55 40.63 1.24 -36.96
N PRO A 56 41.00 1.75 -35.77
CA PRO A 56 41.70 3.03 -35.62
C PRO A 56 43.17 2.90 -36.03
N ARG A 57 43.59 3.80 -36.91
CA ARG A 57 44.99 3.95 -37.34
C ARG A 57 45.76 4.74 -36.29
N GLN A 58 46.85 4.16 -35.80
CA GLN A 58 47.85 4.84 -35.01
C GLN A 58 48.82 5.64 -35.90
N GLU A 59 49.41 6.67 -35.27
CA GLU A 59 50.67 7.34 -35.52
C GLU A 59 50.72 8.58 -36.43
N GLY A 60 51.34 9.60 -35.80
CA GLY A 60 51.98 10.69 -36.51
C GLY A 60 52.32 11.86 -35.59
N LYS A 61 53.58 11.88 -35.10
CA LYS A 61 54.19 12.92 -34.28
C LYS A 61 54.32 14.28 -34.97
N ARG A 62 54.25 15.33 -34.08
CA ARG A 62 54.88 16.65 -34.11
C ARG A 62 54.50 17.65 -35.21
N HIS A 63 54.02 18.81 -34.77
CA HIS A 63 54.79 20.09 -34.89
C HIS A 63 54.14 21.17 -34.01
N GLU A 64 55.01 21.89 -33.30
CA GLU A 64 54.75 23.13 -32.56
C GLU A 64 54.28 24.24 -33.52
N SER A 65 53.35 25.07 -33.08
CA SER A 65 53.59 26.52 -32.95
C SER A 65 52.29 27.30 -32.71
N SER A 66 52.47 28.29 -31.85
CA SER A 66 51.79 29.58 -31.72
C SER A 66 50.33 29.62 -31.25
N THR A 67 50.21 30.04 -30.03
CA THR A 67 49.10 30.71 -29.38
C THR A 67 48.64 31.97 -30.14
N PRO A 68 47.38 32.25 -30.16
CA PRO A 68 46.98 33.56 -29.68
C PRO A 68 45.81 33.54 -28.65
N ALA A 69 45.86 34.56 -27.85
CA ALA A 69 45.14 34.93 -26.67
C ALA A 69 43.63 34.69 -26.66
N SER A 70 43.15 34.24 -25.50
CA SER A 70 41.72 34.26 -25.08
C SER A 70 41.24 35.69 -24.83
N PRO A 71 40.00 36.02 -25.17
CA PRO A 71 39.33 37.18 -24.57
C PRO A 71 38.67 36.78 -23.26
N SER A 72 38.99 37.57 -22.24
CA SER A 72 38.41 37.61 -20.91
C SER A 72 36.91 37.77 -20.95
N LEU A 73 36.16 36.81 -20.39
CA LEU A 73 34.74 36.98 -20.08
C LEU A 73 34.62 37.65 -18.72
N THR A 74 34.07 38.85 -18.75
CA THR A 74 33.71 39.70 -17.61
C THR A 74 32.69 38.98 -16.70
N ALA A 75 32.96 39.08 -15.39
CA ALA A 75 32.07 38.63 -14.32
C ALA A 75 30.68 39.31 -14.36
N PRO A 76 29.65 38.62 -13.89
CA PRO A 76 28.33 39.24 -13.76
C PRO A 76 28.31 40.26 -12.61
N VAL A 77 27.75 41.39 -12.88
CA VAL A 77 27.50 42.48 -11.96
C VAL A 77 26.55 42.03 -10.84
N GLU A 78 27.03 42.14 -9.60
CA GLU A 78 26.28 41.85 -8.38
C GLU A 78 25.19 42.92 -8.19
N ALA A 79 23.92 42.48 -8.07
CA ALA A 79 22.81 43.35 -7.75
C ALA A 79 22.91 43.87 -6.29
N PRO A 80 22.54 45.11 -6.00
CA PRO A 80 22.69 45.66 -4.67
C PRO A 80 21.73 45.01 -3.67
N ARG A 81 22.29 44.53 -2.54
CA ARG A 81 21.55 44.04 -1.38
C ARG A 81 20.85 45.22 -0.65
N PRO A 82 19.61 45.02 -0.18
CA PRO A 82 18.97 46.01 0.68
C PRO A 82 19.68 46.08 2.03
N PRO A 83 19.66 47.24 2.70
CA PRO A 83 20.40 47.45 3.94
C PRO A 83 19.84 46.59 5.07
N ARG A 84 20.72 45.88 5.76
CA ARG A 84 20.43 45.22 7.04
C ARG A 84 20.11 46.30 8.08
N LYS A 85 18.92 46.19 8.66
CA LYS A 85 18.63 46.89 9.93
C LYS A 85 19.35 46.12 11.04
N ASP A 86 20.36 46.76 11.59
CA ASP A 86 20.98 46.35 12.85
C ASP A 86 19.93 46.51 13.96
N MET A 87 19.40 45.40 14.45
CA MET A 87 18.77 45.37 15.76
C MET A 87 19.87 45.03 16.77
N GLY A 88 20.43 46.09 17.35
CA GLY A 88 21.33 45.98 18.47
C GLY A 88 20.60 45.39 19.66
N PHE A 89 21.11 44.26 20.12
CA PHE A 89 20.84 43.80 21.48
C PHE A 89 21.73 44.60 22.42
N ASP A 90 21.12 45.62 23.05
CA ASP A 90 21.76 46.26 24.18
C ASP A 90 21.74 45.33 25.38
N ALA A 91 22.96 44.97 25.78
CA ALA A 91 23.23 44.18 26.95
C ALA A 91 23.09 45.04 28.19
N GLY A 92 22.45 44.47 29.18
CA GLY A 92 22.78 44.71 30.58
C GLY A 92 22.38 46.03 31.20
N VAL A 93 21.28 46.01 31.92
CA VAL A 93 20.98 47.04 32.94
C VAL A 93 21.92 46.80 34.13
N ALA A 94 22.96 47.60 34.20
CA ALA A 94 23.76 47.76 35.42
C ALA A 94 23.00 48.71 36.35
N GLY A 95 22.38 48.16 37.40
CA GLY A 95 21.70 48.90 38.45
C GLY A 95 21.83 48.18 39.78
N GLY A 96 23.01 48.17 40.32
CA GLY A 96 23.26 47.78 41.69
C GLY A 96 22.82 48.91 42.65
N VAL A 97 21.83 48.65 43.49
CA VAL A 97 21.47 49.52 44.60
C VAL A 97 22.45 49.25 45.76
N ALA A 98 23.28 50.20 46.07
CA ALA A 98 24.11 50.21 47.24
C ALA A 98 23.24 50.44 48.49
N GLY A 99 23.16 49.49 49.38
CA GLY A 99 22.44 49.58 50.65
C GLY A 99 22.47 48.24 51.41
N GLY A 100 23.64 47.86 51.88
CA GLY A 100 23.79 46.73 52.79
C GLY A 100 23.34 47.09 54.18
N VAL A 101 22.42 46.33 54.75
CA VAL A 101 22.10 46.34 56.19
C VAL A 101 22.89 45.17 56.84
N PRO A 102 23.75 45.43 57.80
CA PRO A 102 24.42 44.35 58.54
C PRO A 102 23.45 43.84 59.64
N GLY A 103 23.09 42.58 59.52
CA GLY A 103 22.26 41.89 60.50
C GLY A 103 22.01 40.45 60.11
N GLY A 104 22.99 39.60 60.29
CA GLY A 104 22.85 38.17 60.08
C GLY A 104 21.92 37.52 61.08
N ILE A 105 20.91 36.80 60.57
CA ILE A 105 20.20 35.79 61.33
C ILE A 105 20.51 34.43 60.72
N VAL A 106 21.26 33.64 61.49
CA VAL A 106 21.43 32.20 61.25
C VAL A 106 20.11 31.56 61.65
N GLY A 107 19.29 31.18 60.67
CA GLY A 107 18.03 30.50 60.86
C GLY A 107 17.84 29.46 59.73
N GLY A 108 17.88 28.19 60.12
CA GLY A 108 18.01 27.03 59.26
C GLY A 108 17.01 26.87 58.12
N VAL A 109 17.55 26.29 57.09
CA VAL A 109 16.87 25.75 55.94
C VAL A 109 16.06 24.50 56.32
N VAL A 110 14.78 24.64 56.59
CA VAL A 110 13.79 23.56 56.61
C VAL A 110 12.53 24.06 55.91
N GLY A 111 12.62 24.34 54.61
CA GLY A 111 11.46 24.77 53.83
C GLY A 111 11.58 24.53 52.31
N SER A 112 12.66 23.92 51.83
CA SER A 112 12.92 23.85 50.39
C SER A 112 12.55 22.54 49.71
N LEU A 113 12.24 21.47 50.44
CA LEU A 113 11.87 20.19 49.81
C LEU A 113 10.40 20.12 49.41
N SER A 114 9.47 20.75 50.15
CA SER A 114 8.05 20.77 49.76
C SER A 114 7.80 21.64 48.53
N ASN A 115 8.51 22.76 48.37
CA ASN A 115 8.41 23.63 47.21
C ASN A 115 9.03 23.00 45.94
N ALA A 116 10.05 22.15 46.07
CA ALA A 116 10.63 21.43 44.94
C ALA A 116 9.71 20.33 44.43
N TYR A 117 9.02 19.63 45.34
CA TYR A 117 8.01 18.63 44.95
C TYR A 117 6.78 19.27 44.31
N SER A 118 6.23 20.33 44.92
CA SER A 118 5.10 21.08 44.37
C SER A 118 5.42 21.73 43.01
N ARG A 119 6.66 22.20 42.84
CA ARG A 119 7.12 22.78 41.56
C ARG A 119 7.34 21.71 40.50
N ARG A 120 7.80 20.50 40.88
CA ARG A 120 7.89 19.35 39.97
C ARG A 120 6.52 18.81 39.59
N GLU A 121 5.56 18.72 40.54
CA GLU A 121 4.16 18.37 40.20
C GLU A 121 3.46 19.45 39.37
N ALA A 122 3.70 20.72 39.62
CA ALA A 122 3.17 21.79 38.82
C ALA A 122 3.80 21.83 37.41
N LEU A 123 5.11 21.57 37.27
CA LEU A 123 5.79 21.41 35.98
C LEU A 123 5.33 20.15 35.26
N ALA A 124 5.13 19.04 35.94
CA ALA A 124 4.56 17.82 35.36
C ALA A 124 3.11 18.04 34.91
N LYS A 125 2.29 18.77 35.67
CA LYS A 125 0.93 19.14 35.24
C LYS A 125 0.91 20.16 34.09
N VAL A 126 1.87 21.08 34.03
CA VAL A 126 2.02 22.01 32.90
C VAL A 126 2.57 21.30 31.67
N GLN A 127 3.47 20.31 31.83
CA GLN A 127 3.93 19.46 30.72
C GLN A 127 2.85 18.47 30.26
N ALA A 128 2.00 17.97 31.17
CA ALA A 128 0.83 17.15 30.81
C ALA A 128 -0.34 17.98 30.22
N ALA A 129 -0.30 19.31 30.32
CA ALA A 129 -1.30 20.23 29.76
C ALA A 129 -0.78 21.05 28.57
N ALA A 130 0.47 20.83 28.11
CA ALA A 130 0.88 21.29 26.80
C ALA A 130 0.08 20.47 25.76
N PRO A 131 -0.66 21.12 24.84
CA PRO A 131 -1.26 20.37 23.74
C PRO A 131 -0.12 19.61 23.06
N GLU A 132 -0.22 18.27 23.01
CA GLU A 132 0.64 17.49 22.14
C GLU A 132 0.53 18.15 20.77
N HIS A 133 1.65 18.64 20.25
CA HIS A 133 1.66 19.24 18.92
C HIS A 133 1.37 18.10 17.94
N ASP A 134 0.09 17.99 17.55
CA ASP A 134 -0.31 17.09 16.48
C ASP A 134 0.39 17.53 15.20
N THR A 135 1.39 16.77 14.79
CA THR A 135 2.17 16.99 13.57
C THR A 135 1.87 15.96 12.51
N GLU A 136 0.79 15.16 12.70
CA GLU A 136 0.37 14.19 11.69
C GLU A 136 0.23 14.85 10.32
N ALA A 137 0.75 14.20 9.29
CA ALA A 137 0.74 14.73 7.94
C ALA A 137 0.34 13.64 6.93
N TYR A 138 -0.67 13.99 6.13
CA TYR A 138 -1.18 13.17 5.03
C TYR A 138 -0.92 13.89 3.71
N GLY A 139 -0.57 13.13 2.66
CA GLY A 139 -0.42 13.69 1.31
C GLY A 139 -1.77 14.14 0.76
N ARG A 140 -1.83 15.33 0.14
CA ARG A 140 -3.05 15.81 -0.50
C ARG A 140 -3.51 14.83 -1.58
N ILE A 141 -4.79 14.46 -1.55
CA ILE A 141 -5.43 13.58 -2.51
C ILE A 141 -6.40 14.40 -3.39
N GLU A 142 -6.28 14.25 -4.70
CA GLU A 142 -7.21 14.79 -5.68
C GLU A 142 -7.92 13.64 -6.38
N ASP A 143 -9.25 13.60 -6.30
CA ASP A 143 -10.03 12.53 -6.94
C ASP A 143 -9.75 12.42 -8.44
N ASN A 144 -9.60 11.21 -8.95
CA ASN A 144 -9.54 10.96 -10.38
C ASN A 144 -10.78 11.50 -11.08
N PRO A 145 -10.64 12.29 -12.17
CA PRO A 145 -11.78 12.80 -12.92
C PRO A 145 -12.37 11.72 -13.85
N PHE A 146 -13.58 11.95 -14.34
CA PHE A 146 -14.07 11.19 -15.49
C PHE A 146 -13.28 11.54 -16.75
N LEU A 147 -12.86 10.51 -17.47
CA LEU A 147 -12.16 10.59 -18.74
C LEU A 147 -13.06 10.07 -19.86
N ALA A 148 -13.13 10.82 -20.97
CA ALA A 148 -13.84 10.38 -22.18
C ALA A 148 -13.06 9.26 -22.89
N ALA A 149 -13.66 8.09 -23.06
CA ALA A 149 -13.01 6.93 -23.65
C ALA A 149 -12.53 7.17 -25.10
N ALA A 150 -13.21 8.02 -25.84
CA ALA A 150 -12.81 8.38 -27.22
C ALA A 150 -11.52 9.20 -27.29
N GLN A 151 -11.19 9.95 -26.24
CA GLN A 151 -10.00 10.81 -26.17
C GLN A 151 -8.90 10.18 -25.34
N ASN A 152 -9.27 9.40 -24.33
CA ASN A 152 -8.39 8.72 -23.38
C ASN A 152 -8.77 7.23 -23.32
N PRO A 153 -8.46 6.44 -24.35
CA PRO A 153 -8.88 5.04 -24.38
C PRO A 153 -8.14 4.16 -23.36
N LEU A 154 -6.99 4.61 -22.84
CA LEU A 154 -6.13 3.86 -21.96
C LEU A 154 -6.16 4.42 -20.53
N SER A 155 -6.29 3.54 -19.57
CA SER A 155 -6.09 3.81 -18.14
C SER A 155 -5.03 2.86 -17.61
N THR A 156 -3.91 3.41 -17.13
CA THR A 156 -2.76 2.61 -16.68
C THR A 156 -2.44 2.95 -15.23
N PHE A 157 -2.22 1.93 -14.41
CA PHE A 157 -1.89 2.11 -13.00
C PHE A 157 -1.08 0.94 -12.45
N SER A 158 -0.36 1.18 -11.36
CA SER A 158 0.34 0.18 -10.55
C SER A 158 -0.62 -0.47 -9.56
N ILE A 159 -0.39 -1.73 -9.22
CA ILE A 159 -1.21 -2.47 -8.26
C ILE A 159 -0.70 -2.37 -6.83
N ASP A 160 0.31 -1.57 -6.57
CA ASP A 160 0.82 -1.39 -5.23
C ASP A 160 -0.26 -0.80 -4.32
N VAL A 161 -0.73 -1.60 -3.38
CA VAL A 161 -1.84 -1.22 -2.49
C VAL A 161 -1.48 -1.54 -1.06
N ASP A 162 -1.33 -0.49 -0.30
CA ASP A 162 -1.21 -0.54 1.15
C ASP A 162 -2.58 -0.66 1.84
N THR A 163 -2.60 -0.82 3.14
CA THR A 163 -3.85 -0.90 3.93
C THR A 163 -3.87 0.06 5.12
N ALA A 164 -2.86 0.91 5.23
CA ALA A 164 -2.67 1.82 6.35
C ALA A 164 -3.83 2.80 6.54
N SER A 165 -4.44 3.28 5.43
CA SER A 165 -5.56 4.21 5.48
C SER A 165 -6.77 3.65 6.23
N TYR A 166 -7.08 2.34 6.09
CA TYR A 166 -8.20 1.75 6.83
C TYR A 166 -7.97 1.77 8.35
N ALA A 167 -6.79 1.38 8.81
CA ALA A 167 -6.43 1.39 10.22
C ALA A 167 -6.42 2.83 10.78
N ASN A 168 -5.94 3.82 10.00
CA ASN A 168 -6.04 5.24 10.36
C ASN A 168 -7.49 5.71 10.48
N VAL A 169 -8.33 5.43 9.49
CA VAL A 169 -9.77 5.77 9.52
C VAL A 169 -10.44 5.14 10.73
N ARG A 170 -10.15 3.87 11.02
CA ARG A 170 -10.65 3.15 12.19
C ARG A 170 -10.28 3.88 13.48
N ARG A 171 -9.01 4.24 13.64
CA ARG A 171 -8.51 4.97 14.81
C ARG A 171 -9.30 6.26 15.05
N PHE A 172 -9.45 7.13 14.05
CA PHE A 172 -10.21 8.37 14.17
C PHE A 172 -11.66 8.12 14.58
N LEU A 173 -12.34 7.19 13.91
CA LEU A 173 -13.76 6.90 14.19
C LEU A 173 -13.97 6.30 15.58
N VAL A 174 -13.07 5.42 16.05
CA VAL A 174 -13.12 4.86 17.40
C VAL A 174 -12.93 5.96 18.45
N GLN A 175 -12.07 6.95 18.19
CA GLN A 175 -11.88 8.12 19.03
C GLN A 175 -13.04 9.14 18.96
N GLY A 176 -14.04 8.90 18.12
CA GLY A 176 -15.18 9.80 17.95
C GLY A 176 -14.89 11.02 17.11
N GLN A 177 -13.93 10.94 16.23
CA GLN A 177 -13.52 11.99 15.29
C GLN A 177 -13.70 11.50 13.85
N LEU A 178 -13.97 12.42 12.93
CA LEU A 178 -13.90 12.14 11.50
C LEU A 178 -12.42 12.22 11.06
N PRO A 179 -11.96 11.31 10.20
CA PRO A 179 -10.61 11.40 9.67
C PRO A 179 -10.44 12.64 8.77
N PRO A 180 -9.23 13.21 8.67
CA PRO A 180 -8.91 14.16 7.63
C PRO A 180 -9.21 13.54 6.25
N LYS A 181 -9.67 14.34 5.28
CA LYS A 181 -10.02 13.85 3.93
C LYS A 181 -8.84 13.15 3.25
N ASP A 182 -7.64 13.71 3.45
CA ASP A 182 -6.40 13.19 2.88
C ASP A 182 -5.86 11.92 3.57
N ALA A 183 -6.44 11.51 4.70
CA ALA A 183 -6.15 10.23 5.34
C ALA A 183 -6.98 9.07 4.74
N VAL A 184 -7.93 9.36 3.84
CA VAL A 184 -8.90 8.39 3.31
C VAL A 184 -8.52 8.01 1.88
N ARG A 185 -7.78 6.96 1.68
CA ARG A 185 -7.44 6.38 0.38
C ARG A 185 -8.42 5.27 0.03
N VAL A 186 -9.29 5.51 -0.96
CA VAL A 186 -10.41 4.61 -1.29
C VAL A 186 -9.94 3.22 -1.69
N GLU A 187 -8.87 3.13 -2.46
CA GLU A 187 -8.25 1.86 -2.85
C GLU A 187 -7.78 1.05 -1.65
N GLU A 188 -7.17 1.68 -0.65
CA GLU A 188 -6.70 1.00 0.54
C GLU A 188 -7.85 0.53 1.44
N LEU A 189 -8.92 1.32 1.51
CA LEU A 189 -10.14 0.88 2.20
C LEU A 189 -10.73 -0.36 1.54
N VAL A 190 -10.84 -0.37 0.21
CA VAL A 190 -11.37 -1.50 -0.55
C VAL A 190 -10.47 -2.72 -0.38
N ASN A 191 -9.17 -2.54 -0.47
CA ASN A 191 -8.18 -3.63 -0.42
C ASN A 191 -7.85 -4.13 0.99
N TYR A 192 -8.35 -3.47 2.04
CA TYR A 192 -8.27 -3.98 3.41
C TYR A 192 -9.01 -5.31 3.58
N PHE A 193 -10.04 -5.57 2.75
CA PHE A 193 -10.88 -6.76 2.80
C PHE A 193 -10.49 -7.80 1.79
N ARG A 194 -10.60 -9.07 2.18
CA ARG A 194 -10.44 -10.19 1.25
C ARG A 194 -11.75 -10.43 0.49
N TYR A 195 -11.60 -10.64 -0.81
CA TYR A 195 -12.68 -11.04 -1.70
C TYR A 195 -12.43 -12.48 -2.18
N ASP A 196 -13.51 -13.25 -2.35
CA ASP A 196 -13.45 -14.66 -2.76
C ASP A 196 -13.12 -14.79 -4.25
N TYR A 197 -11.90 -14.36 -4.63
CA TYR A 197 -11.38 -14.61 -5.97
C TYR A 197 -10.85 -16.04 -6.08
N PRO A 198 -11.02 -16.69 -7.25
CA PRO A 198 -10.55 -18.06 -7.45
C PRO A 198 -9.01 -18.12 -7.39
N GLU A 199 -8.48 -19.24 -6.87
CA GLU A 199 -7.05 -19.54 -6.97
C GLU A 199 -6.59 -19.60 -8.44
N PRO A 200 -5.39 -19.10 -8.75
CA PRO A 200 -4.84 -19.19 -10.09
C PRO A 200 -4.59 -20.65 -10.49
N LYS A 201 -4.93 -20.95 -11.74
CA LYS A 201 -4.73 -22.29 -12.35
C LYS A 201 -3.58 -22.23 -13.36
N GLY A 202 -2.75 -23.26 -13.39
CA GLY A 202 -1.64 -23.35 -14.35
C GLY A 202 -0.40 -22.54 -13.95
N PRO A 203 0.45 -22.11 -14.90
CA PRO A 203 1.76 -21.51 -14.63
C PRO A 203 1.70 -20.03 -14.21
N VAL A 204 0.61 -19.33 -14.49
CA VAL A 204 0.47 -17.89 -14.17
C VAL A 204 0.41 -17.69 -12.65
N PRO A 205 1.14 -16.72 -12.06
CA PRO A 205 1.22 -16.57 -10.61
C PRO A 205 -0.06 -15.98 -9.99
N PHE A 206 -0.97 -15.44 -10.78
CA PHE A 206 -2.23 -14.88 -10.28
C PHE A 206 -3.43 -15.18 -11.18
N SER A 207 -4.63 -15.13 -10.61
CA SER A 207 -5.90 -15.16 -11.33
C SER A 207 -6.44 -13.75 -11.52
N VAL A 208 -7.24 -13.57 -12.58
CA VAL A 208 -7.94 -12.34 -12.89
C VAL A 208 -9.44 -12.60 -12.83
N THR A 209 -10.17 -11.77 -12.11
CA THR A 209 -11.62 -11.78 -12.03
C THR A 209 -12.15 -10.43 -12.47
N THR A 210 -13.11 -10.42 -13.39
CA THR A 210 -13.76 -9.19 -13.84
C THR A 210 -15.27 -9.32 -13.70
N GLU A 211 -15.93 -8.26 -13.28
CA GLU A 211 -17.38 -8.20 -13.13
C GLU A 211 -17.90 -6.80 -13.46
N LEU A 212 -19.08 -6.75 -14.09
CA LEU A 212 -19.81 -5.53 -14.37
C LEU A 212 -21.14 -5.58 -13.63
N GLY A 213 -21.48 -4.52 -12.90
CA GLY A 213 -22.74 -4.42 -12.19
C GLY A 213 -23.27 -3.00 -12.10
N PRO A 214 -24.40 -2.78 -11.42
CA PRO A 214 -24.97 -1.45 -11.21
C PRO A 214 -24.06 -0.59 -10.32
N CYS A 215 -24.01 0.72 -10.58
CA CYS A 215 -23.38 1.69 -9.69
C CYS A 215 -24.41 2.17 -8.65
N PRO A 216 -24.24 1.87 -7.34
CA PRO A 216 -25.27 2.19 -6.34
C PRO A 216 -25.50 3.69 -6.15
N TRP A 217 -24.49 4.52 -6.33
CA TRP A 217 -24.57 5.97 -6.14
C TRP A 217 -24.91 6.74 -7.43
N ARG A 218 -24.96 6.05 -8.57
CA ARG A 218 -25.38 6.62 -9.86
C ARG A 218 -25.98 5.51 -10.74
N PRO A 219 -27.29 5.25 -10.62
CA PRO A 219 -27.96 4.09 -11.23
C PRO A 219 -27.81 3.96 -12.75
N GLU A 220 -27.63 5.07 -13.45
CA GLU A 220 -27.37 5.12 -14.89
C GLU A 220 -25.97 4.64 -15.28
N HIS A 221 -25.01 4.67 -14.36
CA HIS A 221 -23.65 4.18 -14.56
C HIS A 221 -23.53 2.69 -14.22
N ARG A 222 -22.35 2.13 -14.49
CA ARG A 222 -21.96 0.77 -14.13
C ARG A 222 -20.70 0.82 -13.28
N LEU A 223 -20.51 -0.20 -12.44
CA LEU A 223 -19.22 -0.48 -11.81
C LEU A 223 -18.56 -1.65 -12.53
N ALA A 224 -17.31 -1.47 -12.92
CA ALA A 224 -16.43 -2.56 -13.35
C ALA A 224 -15.46 -2.87 -12.21
N LEU A 225 -15.51 -4.11 -11.72
CA LEU A 225 -14.58 -4.65 -10.75
C LEU A 225 -13.50 -5.43 -11.49
N ILE A 226 -12.25 -5.14 -11.16
CA ILE A 226 -11.06 -5.90 -11.58
C ILE A 226 -10.43 -6.44 -10.31
N GLY A 227 -10.46 -7.76 -10.13
CA GLY A 227 -9.89 -8.46 -9.00
C GLY A 227 -8.73 -9.34 -9.42
N LEU A 228 -7.61 -9.24 -8.71
CA LEU A 228 -6.46 -10.12 -8.85
C LEU A 228 -6.32 -10.95 -7.58
N ARG A 229 -5.87 -12.20 -7.71
CA ARG A 229 -5.46 -13.02 -6.57
C ARG A 229 -4.15 -13.72 -6.90
N GLY A 230 -3.15 -13.47 -6.07
CA GLY A 230 -1.88 -14.17 -6.09
C GLY A 230 -2.03 -15.62 -5.65
N ARG A 231 -1.17 -16.49 -6.19
CA ARG A 231 -1.11 -17.91 -5.79
C ARG A 231 -0.76 -18.03 -4.31
N SER A 232 -1.57 -18.79 -3.58
CA SER A 232 -1.24 -19.15 -2.21
C SER A 232 -0.11 -20.17 -2.19
N LEU A 233 0.80 -20.03 -1.23
CA LEU A 233 1.89 -20.98 -0.99
C LEU A 233 1.62 -21.73 0.31
N GLU A 234 1.85 -23.03 0.32
CA GLU A 234 1.84 -23.81 1.55
C GLU A 234 3.01 -23.37 2.44
N GLU A 235 2.83 -23.38 3.75
CA GLU A 235 3.84 -22.94 4.72
C GLU A 235 5.19 -23.65 4.54
N LYS A 236 5.15 -24.94 4.18
CA LYS A 236 6.36 -25.75 3.91
C LYS A 236 7.10 -25.34 2.64
N ALA A 237 6.39 -24.71 1.69
CA ALA A 237 6.95 -24.24 0.42
C ALA A 237 7.48 -22.80 0.52
N LEU A 238 7.24 -22.11 1.64
CA LEU A 238 7.74 -20.75 1.83
C LEU A 238 9.26 -20.73 1.92
N PRO A 239 9.94 -19.84 1.17
CA PRO A 239 11.39 -19.63 1.28
C PRO A 239 11.82 -19.31 2.73
N PRO A 240 13.09 -19.58 3.09
CA PRO A 240 13.64 -19.10 4.35
C PRO A 240 13.57 -17.58 4.44
N ARG A 241 13.32 -17.05 5.65
CA ARG A 241 13.25 -15.62 5.91
C ARG A 241 14.58 -15.11 6.48
N ARG A 242 15.02 -13.95 6.01
CA ARG A 242 16.16 -13.17 6.51
C ARG A 242 15.64 -11.78 6.86
N LEU A 243 15.22 -11.61 8.10
CA LEU A 243 14.51 -10.42 8.55
C LEU A 243 15.44 -9.57 9.42
N THR A 244 15.60 -8.32 9.06
CA THR A 244 16.24 -7.31 9.91
C THR A 244 15.15 -6.40 10.46
N PHE A 245 14.89 -6.47 11.76
CA PHE A 245 14.01 -5.52 12.42
C PHE A 245 14.77 -4.23 12.67
N LEU A 246 14.29 -3.12 12.12
CA LEU A 246 14.78 -1.78 12.37
C LEU A 246 13.72 -1.04 13.19
N LEU A 247 13.96 -0.93 14.49
CA LEU A 247 12.96 -0.49 15.45
C LEU A 247 13.30 0.88 16.01
N ASP A 248 12.33 1.78 15.93
CA ASP A 248 12.37 3.08 16.58
C ASP A 248 12.23 2.88 18.10
N VAL A 249 13.20 3.38 18.84
CA VAL A 249 13.17 3.42 20.31
C VAL A 249 13.40 4.84 20.82
N SER A 250 13.12 5.85 20.01
CA SER A 250 13.19 7.26 20.41
C SER A 250 12.23 7.58 21.54
N GLY A 251 12.41 8.72 22.21
CA GLY A 251 11.58 9.14 23.33
C GLY A 251 10.09 9.29 22.96
N SER A 252 9.78 9.61 21.70
CA SER A 252 8.40 9.70 21.20
C SER A 252 7.66 8.36 21.20
N MET A 253 8.39 7.22 21.26
CA MET A 253 7.86 5.85 21.24
C MET A 253 7.39 5.35 22.62
N GLU A 254 7.40 6.17 23.67
CA GLU A 254 7.08 5.74 25.04
C GLU A 254 5.61 5.34 25.25
N SER A 255 4.67 5.92 24.47
CA SER A 255 3.24 5.70 24.68
C SER A 255 2.79 4.26 24.43
N PRO A 256 1.68 3.78 25.07
CA PRO A 256 1.22 2.40 24.97
C PRO A 256 0.91 1.91 23.55
N ASP A 257 0.48 2.80 22.68
CA ASP A 257 0.15 2.56 21.27
C ASP A 257 1.38 2.59 20.33
N LYS A 258 2.59 2.76 20.87
CA LYS A 258 3.86 2.82 20.14
C LYS A 258 4.79 1.65 20.52
N LEU A 259 5.89 1.87 21.26
CA LEU A 259 6.85 0.82 21.57
C LEU A 259 6.26 -0.40 22.31
N PRO A 260 5.34 -0.25 23.27
CA PRO A 260 4.69 -1.40 23.88
C PRO A 260 3.90 -2.25 22.86
N LEU A 261 3.09 -1.63 22.00
CA LEU A 261 2.35 -2.32 20.93
C LEU A 261 3.30 -2.92 19.89
N LEU A 262 4.36 -2.19 19.50
CA LEU A 262 5.39 -2.69 18.60
C LEU A 262 6.05 -3.98 19.13
N LYS A 263 6.43 -4.02 20.40
CA LYS A 263 6.99 -5.24 21.02
C LYS A 263 6.03 -6.43 20.92
N GLN A 264 4.73 -6.20 21.18
CA GLN A 264 3.70 -7.23 21.07
C GLN A 264 3.55 -7.70 19.61
N ALA A 265 3.50 -6.76 18.65
CA ALA A 265 3.40 -7.04 17.23
C ALA A 265 4.58 -7.88 16.72
N MET A 266 5.82 -7.49 17.07
CA MET A 266 7.02 -8.25 16.70
C MET A 266 7.05 -9.63 17.36
N ALA A 267 6.58 -9.77 18.59
CA ALA A 267 6.48 -11.06 19.27
C ALA A 267 5.53 -12.02 18.54
N LEU A 268 4.41 -11.52 17.98
CA LEU A 268 3.50 -12.33 17.14
C LEU A 268 4.22 -12.86 15.89
N LEU A 269 5.00 -12.02 15.20
CA LEU A 269 5.79 -12.46 14.05
C LEU A 269 6.82 -13.53 14.44
N VAL A 270 7.50 -13.36 15.58
CA VAL A 270 8.51 -14.30 16.09
C VAL A 270 7.92 -15.68 16.35
N GLU A 271 6.65 -15.79 16.80
CA GLU A 271 6.01 -17.10 16.99
C GLU A 271 5.90 -17.91 15.69
N GLY A 272 5.75 -17.23 14.55
CA GLY A 272 5.68 -17.85 13.20
C GLY A 272 7.05 -18.16 12.57
N LEU A 273 8.18 -17.93 13.26
CA LEU A 273 9.50 -18.22 12.72
C LEU A 273 9.84 -19.71 12.81
N ARG A 274 10.58 -20.19 11.81
CA ARG A 274 11.07 -21.56 11.68
C ARG A 274 12.58 -21.59 11.92
N GLU A 275 13.14 -22.77 12.20
CA GLU A 275 14.58 -22.97 12.39
C GLU A 275 15.42 -22.40 11.24
N GLN A 276 14.92 -22.54 10.01
CA GLN A 276 15.61 -22.04 8.81
C GLN A 276 15.54 -20.52 8.63
N ASP A 277 14.68 -19.82 9.36
CA ASP A 277 14.55 -18.38 9.32
C ASP A 277 15.63 -17.72 10.20
N GLN A 278 16.01 -16.47 9.93
CA GLN A 278 16.93 -15.70 10.78
C GLN A 278 16.39 -14.29 11.01
N VAL A 279 16.65 -13.78 12.20
CA VAL A 279 16.27 -12.43 12.63
C VAL A 279 17.46 -11.72 13.22
N ALA A 280 17.65 -10.46 12.86
CA ALA A 280 18.51 -9.52 13.57
C ALA A 280 17.66 -8.33 14.04
N ILE A 281 18.05 -7.68 15.14
CA ILE A 281 17.37 -6.50 15.67
C ILE A 281 18.34 -5.33 15.71
N VAL A 282 18.03 -4.30 14.95
CA VAL A 282 18.70 -3.01 14.94
C VAL A 282 17.74 -1.98 15.54
N VAL A 283 18.22 -1.13 16.41
CA VAL A 283 17.46 -0.01 16.95
C VAL A 283 18.05 1.30 16.54
N TYR A 284 17.23 2.33 16.52
CA TYR A 284 17.71 3.70 16.39
C TYR A 284 16.94 4.63 17.35
N ALA A 285 17.70 5.56 17.90
CA ALA A 285 17.25 6.68 18.72
C ALA A 285 18.34 7.78 18.59
N GLY A 286 18.90 8.29 19.69
CA GLY A 286 20.07 9.19 19.65
C GLY A 286 21.33 8.58 18.99
N GLN A 287 21.40 7.26 18.97
CA GLN A 287 22.40 6.45 18.27
C GLN A 287 21.74 5.20 17.70
N SER A 288 22.33 4.63 16.65
CA SER A 288 21.91 3.34 16.12
C SER A 288 22.74 2.21 16.74
N GLY A 289 22.12 1.05 16.98
CA GLY A 289 22.78 -0.09 17.59
C GLY A 289 22.24 -1.45 17.15
N LEU A 290 23.12 -2.44 17.04
CA LEU A 290 22.76 -3.84 16.86
C LEU A 290 22.46 -4.46 18.23
N VAL A 291 21.16 -4.69 18.51
CA VAL A 291 20.70 -5.26 19.78
C VAL A 291 20.76 -6.79 19.76
N LEU A 292 20.37 -7.38 18.62
CA LEU A 292 20.42 -8.83 18.44
C LEU A 292 21.12 -9.13 17.11
N PRO A 293 22.28 -9.83 17.13
CA PRO A 293 22.93 -10.27 15.90
C PRO A 293 22.07 -11.34 15.19
N PRO A 294 22.41 -11.71 13.92
CA PRO A 294 21.66 -12.73 13.19
C PRO A 294 21.44 -14.00 14.02
N THR A 295 20.20 -14.25 14.40
CA THR A 295 19.76 -15.31 15.30
C THR A 295 18.77 -16.22 14.60
N SER A 296 18.92 -17.55 14.74
CA SER A 296 18.00 -18.53 14.16
C SER A 296 16.59 -18.41 14.74
N GLY A 297 15.57 -18.62 13.89
CA GLY A 297 14.16 -18.42 14.25
C GLY A 297 13.59 -19.42 15.29
N ASP A 298 14.28 -20.53 15.56
CA ASP A 298 13.96 -21.45 16.66
C ASP A 298 14.36 -20.90 18.03
N ARG A 299 15.32 -19.95 18.09
CA ARG A 299 15.75 -19.29 19.33
C ARG A 299 14.77 -18.20 19.79
N LYS A 300 13.47 -18.51 19.73
CA LYS A 300 12.37 -17.55 20.01
C LYS A 300 12.50 -16.87 21.38
N ALA A 301 12.96 -17.60 22.38
CA ALA A 301 13.12 -17.04 23.73
C ALA A 301 14.16 -15.91 23.78
N GLU A 302 15.27 -16.08 23.07
CA GLU A 302 16.32 -15.07 22.97
C GLU A 302 15.86 -13.83 22.17
N ILE A 303 15.19 -14.05 21.03
CA ILE A 303 14.64 -12.97 20.22
C ILE A 303 13.62 -12.16 21.02
N ARG A 304 12.70 -12.84 21.75
CA ARG A 304 11.71 -12.18 22.61
C ARG A 304 12.35 -11.46 23.79
N ALA A 305 13.39 -12.02 24.39
CA ALA A 305 14.11 -11.34 25.46
C ALA A 305 14.74 -10.02 24.98
N ALA A 306 15.37 -10.03 23.78
CA ALA A 306 15.93 -8.84 23.17
C ALA A 306 14.84 -7.78 22.88
N LEU A 307 13.68 -8.18 22.33
CA LEU A 307 12.54 -7.27 22.11
C LEU A 307 12.01 -6.70 23.44
N SER A 308 11.87 -7.53 24.47
CA SER A 308 11.32 -7.11 25.76
C SER A 308 12.23 -6.12 26.48
N ALA A 309 13.54 -6.21 26.29
CA ALA A 309 14.55 -5.35 26.91
C ALA A 309 14.62 -3.94 26.27
N LEU A 310 13.95 -3.70 25.14
CA LEU A 310 13.95 -2.38 24.51
C LEU A 310 13.25 -1.34 25.41
N GLU A 311 13.81 -0.17 25.51
CA GLU A 311 13.26 0.96 26.25
C GLU A 311 13.24 2.20 25.36
N ALA A 312 12.18 3.00 25.48
CA ALA A 312 12.09 4.26 24.75
C ALA A 312 13.00 5.32 25.38
N GLY A 313 13.74 6.06 24.55
CA GLY A 313 14.57 7.16 25.01
C GLY A 313 15.49 7.74 23.93
N GLY A 314 16.02 8.93 24.18
CA GLY A 314 16.91 9.62 23.24
C GLY A 314 16.20 10.37 22.13
N SER A 315 16.98 10.99 21.23
CA SER A 315 16.51 11.68 20.02
C SER A 315 16.50 10.75 18.81
N THR A 316 15.80 11.13 17.74
CA THR A 316 15.65 10.27 16.55
C THR A 316 16.82 10.49 15.56
N ALA A 317 17.58 9.43 15.23
CA ALA A 317 18.63 9.43 14.21
C ALA A 317 18.39 8.31 13.17
N GLY A 318 17.29 8.40 12.43
CA GLY A 318 16.79 7.35 11.55
C GLY A 318 17.74 6.97 10.41
N GLY A 319 18.46 7.92 9.81
CA GLY A 319 19.36 7.65 8.67
C GLY A 319 20.47 6.66 8.99
N ALA A 320 21.18 6.85 10.10
CA ALA A 320 22.22 5.91 10.55
C ALA A 320 21.65 4.53 10.90
N GLY A 321 20.40 4.49 11.39
CA GLY A 321 19.68 3.24 11.66
C GLY A 321 19.43 2.43 10.38
N ILE A 322 18.94 3.08 9.32
CA ILE A 322 18.68 2.42 8.03
C ILE A 322 19.99 1.88 7.43
N GLU A 323 21.06 2.66 7.42
CA GLU A 323 22.34 2.19 6.90
C GLU A 323 22.87 0.97 7.65
N LEU A 324 22.76 0.97 8.99
CA LEU A 324 23.14 -0.17 9.81
C LEU A 324 22.25 -1.38 9.52
N ALA A 325 20.93 -1.19 9.46
CA ALA A 325 19.99 -2.28 9.17
C ALA A 325 20.28 -2.93 7.82
N TYR A 326 20.52 -2.16 6.77
CA TYR A 326 20.87 -2.71 5.46
C TYR A 326 22.25 -3.39 5.44
N ARG A 327 23.22 -2.92 6.23
CA ARG A 327 24.50 -3.62 6.38
C ARG A 327 24.30 -4.99 7.01
N VAL A 328 23.54 -5.07 8.10
CA VAL A 328 23.20 -6.33 8.77
C VAL A 328 22.38 -7.24 7.84
N ALA A 329 21.41 -6.69 7.10
CA ALA A 329 20.63 -7.45 6.13
C ALA A 329 21.51 -8.02 5.00
N ALA A 330 22.51 -7.27 4.53
CA ALA A 330 23.46 -7.73 3.53
C ALA A 330 24.33 -8.89 4.05
N GLU A 331 24.72 -8.88 5.33
CA GLU A 331 25.45 -9.99 5.97
C GLU A 331 24.59 -11.27 6.05
N MET A 332 23.28 -11.13 6.21
CA MET A 332 22.33 -12.26 6.24
C MET A 332 21.84 -12.67 4.85
N TYR A 333 22.13 -11.89 3.81
CA TYR A 333 21.57 -12.09 2.47
C TYR A 333 21.77 -13.52 1.97
N ARG A 334 20.71 -14.11 1.44
CA ARG A 334 20.75 -15.44 0.82
C ARG A 334 19.88 -15.43 -0.44
N PRO A 335 20.44 -15.78 -1.61
CA PRO A 335 19.66 -15.97 -2.83
C PRO A 335 18.52 -16.96 -2.63
N GLY A 336 17.34 -16.67 -3.17
CA GLY A 336 16.15 -17.51 -3.02
C GLY A 336 15.51 -17.50 -1.62
N ALA A 337 15.99 -16.65 -0.69
CA ALA A 337 15.35 -16.39 0.58
C ALA A 337 14.59 -15.05 0.54
N ILE A 338 13.67 -14.87 1.48
CA ILE A 338 13.01 -13.58 1.70
C ILE A 338 13.97 -12.69 2.49
N ASN A 339 14.64 -11.76 1.81
CA ASN A 339 15.58 -10.82 2.42
C ASN A 339 14.88 -9.48 2.62
N ARG A 340 14.58 -9.10 3.87
CA ARG A 340 13.74 -7.93 4.14
C ARG A 340 14.14 -7.18 5.41
N VAL A 341 14.12 -5.86 5.32
CA VAL A 341 14.13 -4.96 6.46
C VAL A 341 12.69 -4.62 6.83
N LEU A 342 12.34 -4.72 8.10
CA LEU A 342 11.06 -4.28 8.66
C LEU A 342 11.33 -3.05 9.52
N LEU A 343 11.02 -1.87 8.99
CA LEU A 343 11.10 -0.61 9.70
C LEU A 343 9.83 -0.40 10.52
N ALA A 344 9.96 -0.21 11.82
CA ALA A 344 8.85 0.11 12.71
C ALA A 344 9.10 1.46 13.39
N THR A 345 8.20 2.42 13.21
CA THR A 345 8.36 3.82 13.62
C THR A 345 7.00 4.47 13.91
N ASP A 346 7.00 5.58 14.65
CA ASP A 346 5.82 6.42 14.83
C ASP A 346 5.71 7.55 13.77
N GLY A 347 6.59 7.55 12.78
CA GLY A 347 6.59 8.50 11.67
C GLY A 347 7.53 9.70 11.84
N ASP A 348 8.04 9.96 13.04
CA ASP A 348 9.04 11.00 13.24
C ASP A 348 10.43 10.49 12.82
N PHE A 349 10.53 10.19 11.53
CA PHE A 349 11.75 9.70 10.93
C PHE A 349 12.68 10.88 10.62
N ASN A 350 13.32 11.40 11.69
CA ASN A 350 14.29 12.46 11.54
C ASN A 350 15.60 11.90 10.97
N VAL A 351 15.83 12.15 9.69
CA VAL A 351 16.92 11.51 8.91
C VAL A 351 18.31 12.08 9.25
N GLY A 352 18.36 13.05 10.15
CA GLY A 352 19.62 13.72 10.50
C GLY A 352 20.18 14.54 9.34
N VAL A 353 21.43 14.27 8.94
CA VAL A 353 22.10 14.99 7.85
C VAL A 353 21.60 14.56 6.46
N THR A 354 20.96 13.39 6.35
CA THR A 354 20.52 12.78 5.10
C THR A 354 19.14 13.33 4.71
N SER A 355 19.00 13.84 3.49
CA SER A 355 17.68 14.26 2.97
C SER A 355 16.79 13.06 2.65
N ILE A 356 15.45 13.25 2.64
CA ILE A 356 14.50 12.21 2.20
C ILE A 356 14.86 11.68 0.80
N GLY A 357 15.37 12.54 -0.10
CA GLY A 357 15.81 12.12 -1.43
C GLY A 357 17.05 11.24 -1.43
N GLU A 358 18.00 11.44 -0.51
CA GLU A 358 19.17 10.57 -0.35
C GLU A 358 18.77 9.23 0.25
N LEU A 359 17.86 9.24 1.22
CA LEU A 359 17.31 8.04 1.81
C LEU A 359 16.57 7.20 0.76
N SER A 360 15.73 7.82 -0.08
CA SER A 360 15.04 7.12 -1.17
C SER A 360 16.03 6.45 -2.13
N ARG A 361 17.11 7.15 -2.52
CA ARG A 361 18.15 6.57 -3.38
C ARG A 361 18.87 5.40 -2.74
N LEU A 362 19.18 5.49 -1.44
CA LEU A 362 19.76 4.38 -0.69
C LEU A 362 18.86 3.16 -0.69
N ILE A 363 17.57 3.35 -0.42
CA ILE A 363 16.59 2.27 -0.41
C ILE A 363 16.46 1.63 -1.79
N GLU A 364 16.38 2.43 -2.86
CA GLU A 364 16.34 1.95 -4.25
C GLU A 364 17.60 1.14 -4.61
N GLU A 365 18.80 1.60 -4.20
CA GLU A 365 20.05 0.85 -4.39
C GLU A 365 20.01 -0.52 -3.68
N LYS A 366 19.53 -0.55 -2.44
CA LYS A 366 19.46 -1.80 -1.65
C LYS A 366 18.38 -2.74 -2.14
N ARG A 367 17.24 -2.22 -2.57
CA ARG A 367 16.20 -2.97 -3.27
C ARG A 367 16.78 -3.70 -4.50
N ASN A 368 17.56 -3.00 -5.32
CA ASN A 368 18.21 -3.60 -6.50
C ASN A 368 19.22 -4.69 -6.14
N SER A 369 19.73 -4.71 -4.91
CA SER A 369 20.55 -5.82 -4.38
C SER A 369 19.74 -6.99 -3.83
N GLY A 370 18.40 -6.92 -3.87
CA GLY A 370 17.49 -7.99 -3.42
C GLY A 370 17.12 -7.92 -1.94
N VAL A 371 17.37 -6.81 -1.25
CA VAL A 371 16.90 -6.57 0.13
C VAL A 371 15.78 -5.55 0.11
N PHE A 372 14.55 -6.00 0.42
CA PHE A 372 13.35 -5.18 0.39
C PHE A 372 13.09 -4.50 1.74
N LEU A 373 12.27 -3.43 1.73
CA LEU A 373 11.89 -2.68 2.92
C LEU A 373 10.37 -2.64 3.06
N SER A 374 9.85 -3.12 4.18
CA SER A 374 8.47 -2.84 4.60
C SER A 374 8.45 -1.89 5.78
N VAL A 375 7.41 -1.06 5.86
CA VAL A 375 7.25 -0.04 6.90
C VAL A 375 6.02 -0.34 7.73
N LEU A 376 6.17 -0.30 9.05
CA LEU A 376 5.11 -0.48 10.02
C LEU A 376 4.98 0.81 10.85
N GLY A 377 3.89 1.53 10.67
CA GLY A 377 3.57 2.72 11.43
C GLY A 377 2.88 2.39 12.75
N PHE A 378 3.21 3.12 13.81
CA PHE A 378 2.63 2.97 15.14
C PHE A 378 2.29 4.32 15.75
N GLY A 379 1.28 4.36 16.62
CA GLY A 379 0.95 5.51 17.45
C GLY A 379 0.34 6.68 16.67
N GLN A 380 0.09 7.76 17.39
CA GLN A 380 -0.57 8.96 16.88
C GLN A 380 0.23 10.21 17.22
N GLY A 381 -0.17 11.35 16.64
CA GLY A 381 0.35 12.69 16.95
C GLY A 381 1.54 13.14 16.09
N ASN A 382 2.35 12.22 15.56
CA ASN A 382 3.50 12.54 14.71
C ASN A 382 3.62 11.68 13.44
N LEU A 383 2.58 10.94 13.09
CA LEU A 383 2.53 10.10 11.91
C LEU A 383 2.82 10.90 10.63
N LYS A 384 3.81 10.47 9.85
CA LYS A 384 4.15 11.02 8.53
C LYS A 384 3.77 10.02 7.44
N ASP A 385 2.46 9.83 7.28
CA ASP A 385 1.85 8.80 6.44
C ASP A 385 2.45 8.73 5.03
N ALA A 386 2.46 9.86 4.30
CA ALA A 386 3.01 9.92 2.95
C ALA A 386 4.51 9.60 2.87
N THR A 387 5.29 9.88 3.92
CA THR A 387 6.71 9.54 3.95
C THR A 387 6.90 8.04 4.13
N MET A 388 6.14 7.41 5.02
CA MET A 388 6.22 5.98 5.28
C MET A 388 5.76 5.15 4.08
N GLU A 389 4.68 5.57 3.42
CA GLU A 389 4.22 5.00 2.16
C GLU A 389 5.33 5.08 1.09
N MET A 390 5.88 6.27 0.86
CA MET A 390 6.96 6.46 -0.12
C MET A 390 8.20 5.58 0.17
N LEU A 391 8.60 5.43 1.44
CA LEU A 391 9.75 4.57 1.79
C LEU A 391 9.47 3.10 1.51
N ALA A 392 8.27 2.61 1.78
CA ALA A 392 7.85 1.25 1.48
C ALA A 392 7.84 1.00 -0.03
N ASP A 393 7.23 1.90 -0.81
CA ASP A 393 7.19 1.84 -2.27
C ASP A 393 8.59 1.76 -2.88
N ARG A 394 9.50 2.66 -2.45
CA ARG A 394 10.88 2.66 -2.92
C ARG A 394 11.66 1.40 -2.55
N GLY A 395 11.19 0.70 -1.52
CA GLY A 395 11.79 -0.52 -1.00
C GLY A 395 11.19 -1.82 -1.52
N ASN A 396 10.26 -1.81 -2.46
CA ASN A 396 9.46 -2.97 -2.90
C ASN A 396 8.84 -3.72 -1.71
N GLY A 397 8.27 -2.96 -0.80
CA GLY A 397 7.60 -3.48 0.38
C GLY A 397 6.22 -2.89 0.55
N ASN A 398 5.59 -3.15 1.68
CA ASN A 398 4.26 -2.65 1.98
C ASN A 398 4.32 -1.70 3.18
N TYR A 399 3.43 -0.72 3.19
CA TYR A 399 3.18 0.13 4.34
C TYR A 399 1.91 -0.32 5.05
N SER A 400 2.00 -0.54 6.35
CA SER A 400 0.86 -0.86 7.21
C SER A 400 0.91 0.01 8.47
N TYR A 401 -0.25 0.49 8.91
CA TYR A 401 -0.38 1.20 10.18
C TYR A 401 -1.02 0.29 11.22
N ILE A 402 -0.32 0.04 12.32
CA ILE A 402 -0.74 -0.87 13.38
C ILE A 402 -1.27 -0.05 14.56
N ASP A 403 -2.59 0.00 14.71
CA ASP A 403 -3.31 0.70 15.75
C ASP A 403 -3.75 -0.21 16.90
N THR A 404 -3.77 -1.53 16.68
CA THR A 404 -4.26 -2.54 17.61
C THR A 404 -3.52 -3.88 17.48
N ASP A 405 -3.61 -4.72 18.53
CA ASP A 405 -3.13 -6.11 18.48
C ASP A 405 -3.82 -6.93 17.37
N ALA A 406 -5.10 -6.65 17.09
CA ALA A 406 -5.84 -7.31 16.02
C ALA A 406 -5.24 -6.98 14.63
N GLU A 407 -4.87 -5.72 14.41
CA GLU A 407 -4.17 -5.29 13.19
C GLU A 407 -2.77 -5.90 13.10
N ALA A 408 -2.02 -5.92 14.21
CA ALA A 408 -0.72 -6.57 14.26
C ALA A 408 -0.82 -8.05 13.84
N LYS A 409 -1.83 -8.77 14.36
CA LYS A 409 -2.09 -10.16 14.00
C LYS A 409 -2.48 -10.31 12.52
N LYS A 410 -3.32 -9.42 12.00
CA LYS A 410 -3.70 -9.40 10.58
C LYS A 410 -2.46 -9.27 9.69
N VAL A 411 -1.67 -8.21 9.89
CA VAL A 411 -0.52 -7.87 9.04
C VAL A 411 0.62 -8.88 9.16
N LEU A 412 0.99 -9.26 10.38
CA LEU A 412 2.22 -10.02 10.66
C LEU A 412 2.03 -11.54 10.76
N VAL A 413 0.79 -12.00 10.88
CA VAL A 413 0.48 -13.43 10.99
C VAL A 413 -0.45 -13.88 9.85
N SER A 414 -1.66 -13.31 9.76
CA SER A 414 -2.66 -13.77 8.80
C SER A 414 -2.30 -13.45 7.34
N GLU A 415 -1.63 -12.32 7.12
CA GLU A 415 -1.20 -11.81 5.80
C GLU A 415 0.32 -11.86 5.60
N ALA A 416 1.05 -12.53 6.49
CA ALA A 416 2.51 -12.65 6.37
C ALA A 416 2.98 -13.23 5.02
N GLY A 417 2.21 -14.12 4.42
CA GLY A 417 2.44 -14.61 3.04
C GLY A 417 2.30 -13.50 2.01
N ALA A 418 1.27 -12.68 2.12
CA ALA A 418 0.99 -11.58 1.20
C ALA A 418 1.99 -10.42 1.34
N THR A 419 2.43 -10.14 2.55
CA THR A 419 3.30 -8.99 2.86
C THR A 419 4.79 -9.31 2.73
N LEU A 420 5.20 -10.56 2.90
CA LEU A 420 6.61 -10.94 2.91
C LEU A 420 7.08 -11.68 1.66
N VAL A 421 6.22 -12.43 0.98
CA VAL A 421 6.59 -13.34 -0.12
C VAL A 421 6.10 -12.81 -1.46
N THR A 422 6.94 -12.12 -2.18
CA THR A 422 6.64 -11.64 -3.54
C THR A 422 6.58 -12.79 -4.53
N ILE A 423 5.48 -12.91 -5.29
CA ILE A 423 5.28 -13.92 -6.35
C ILE A 423 5.29 -13.32 -7.76
N ALA A 424 5.10 -12.02 -7.87
CA ALA A 424 5.27 -11.23 -9.10
C ALA A 424 5.65 -9.80 -8.73
N LYS A 425 6.55 -9.20 -9.49
CA LYS A 425 7.00 -7.81 -9.32
C LYS A 425 6.70 -6.97 -10.56
N ASP A 426 6.76 -5.65 -10.42
CA ASP A 426 6.50 -4.68 -11.49
C ASP A 426 5.15 -4.91 -12.19
N VAL A 427 4.11 -5.18 -11.41
CA VAL A 427 2.79 -5.51 -11.96
C VAL A 427 2.04 -4.22 -12.32
N LYS A 428 1.77 -4.08 -13.62
CA LYS A 428 1.07 -2.95 -14.22
C LYS A 428 -0.24 -3.41 -14.82
N ILE A 429 -1.29 -2.64 -14.59
CA ILE A 429 -2.58 -2.84 -15.23
C ILE A 429 -2.79 -1.72 -16.25
N GLN A 430 -3.20 -2.11 -17.46
CA GLN A 430 -3.71 -1.17 -18.45
C GLN A 430 -5.07 -1.64 -18.92
N VAL A 431 -6.06 -0.77 -18.79
CA VAL A 431 -7.42 -0.97 -19.31
C VAL A 431 -7.57 -0.17 -20.59
N GLU A 432 -7.90 -0.86 -21.68
CA GLU A 432 -8.24 -0.24 -22.97
C GLU A 432 -9.76 -0.26 -23.13
N TRP A 433 -10.37 0.92 -23.15
CA TRP A 433 -11.83 1.09 -23.23
C TRP A 433 -12.32 1.11 -24.67
N ASN A 434 -13.43 0.44 -24.93
CA ASN A 434 -14.11 0.50 -26.22
C ASN A 434 -15.01 1.76 -26.29
N PRO A 435 -14.62 2.81 -27.05
CA PRO A 435 -15.36 4.07 -27.04
C PRO A 435 -16.74 3.97 -27.74
N ARG A 436 -17.03 2.86 -28.43
CA ARG A 436 -18.36 2.58 -28.98
C ARG A 436 -19.35 2.11 -27.92
N ARG A 437 -18.86 1.55 -26.80
CA ARG A 437 -19.63 1.00 -25.70
C ARG A 437 -19.58 1.86 -24.43
N VAL A 438 -18.51 2.63 -24.28
CA VAL A 438 -18.21 3.43 -23.09
C VAL A 438 -18.03 4.88 -23.50
N ALA A 439 -18.86 5.77 -22.99
CA ALA A 439 -18.71 7.22 -23.17
C ALA A 439 -17.52 7.74 -22.34
N GLY A 440 -17.40 7.25 -21.11
CA GLY A 440 -16.32 7.63 -20.20
C GLY A 440 -16.20 6.69 -19.01
N TYR A 441 -15.14 6.89 -18.25
CA TYR A 441 -14.82 6.07 -17.08
C TYR A 441 -14.07 6.89 -16.04
N ARG A 442 -14.08 6.40 -14.79
CA ARG A 442 -13.32 6.95 -13.68
C ARG A 442 -12.77 5.81 -12.81
N LEU A 443 -11.48 5.79 -12.56
CA LEU A 443 -10.87 4.88 -11.58
C LEU A 443 -11.17 5.40 -10.16
N GLY A 444 -11.70 4.57 -9.30
CA GLY A 444 -11.96 4.89 -7.90
C GLY A 444 -10.77 4.57 -7.03
N GLY A 445 -10.12 5.60 -6.50
CA GLY A 445 -8.85 5.45 -5.79
C GLY A 445 -7.64 5.37 -6.73
N TYR A 446 -6.49 4.93 -6.21
CA TYR A 446 -5.23 4.79 -6.97
C TYR A 446 -4.69 6.12 -7.53
N GLU A 447 -5.04 7.26 -6.94
CA GLU A 447 -4.67 8.58 -7.44
C GLU A 447 -3.14 8.77 -7.49
N ASN A 448 -2.41 8.22 -6.52
CA ASN A 448 -0.95 8.24 -6.44
C ASN A 448 -0.26 7.06 -7.17
N ARG A 449 -1.06 6.15 -7.76
CA ARG A 449 -0.58 4.94 -8.45
C ARG A 449 -0.80 4.98 -9.97
N LEU A 450 -1.27 6.11 -10.50
CA LEU A 450 -1.47 6.28 -11.93
C LEU A 450 -0.14 6.27 -12.68
N LEU A 451 -0.12 5.60 -13.81
CA LEU A 451 1.00 5.54 -14.75
C LEU A 451 0.60 6.15 -16.09
N ARG A 452 1.57 6.66 -16.82
CA ARG A 452 1.34 7.07 -18.20
C ARG A 452 1.16 5.85 -19.10
N ALA A 453 0.47 5.99 -20.22
CA ALA A 453 0.22 4.87 -21.13
C ALA A 453 1.52 4.22 -21.62
N GLU A 454 2.56 5.02 -21.90
CA GLU A 454 3.89 4.57 -22.32
C GLU A 454 4.66 3.83 -21.20
N ASP A 455 4.42 4.12 -19.94
CA ASP A 455 5.06 3.45 -18.80
C ASP A 455 4.66 1.97 -18.71
N PHE A 456 3.55 1.58 -19.38
CA PHE A 456 3.10 0.19 -19.40
C PHE A 456 4.11 -0.75 -20.07
N ASP A 457 4.70 -0.32 -21.17
CA ASP A 457 5.65 -1.12 -21.95
C ASP A 457 7.11 -0.92 -21.51
N ASP A 458 7.37 0.01 -20.59
CA ASP A 458 8.72 0.26 -20.07
C ASP A 458 9.05 -0.71 -18.93
N ASP A 459 9.98 -1.64 -19.17
CA ASP A 459 10.46 -2.60 -18.17
C ASP A 459 11.35 -1.99 -17.08
N ASN A 460 11.81 -0.75 -17.26
CA ASN A 460 12.57 -0.03 -16.22
C ASN A 460 11.66 0.77 -15.27
N LYS A 461 10.39 0.94 -15.66
CA LYS A 461 9.43 1.64 -14.81
C LYS A 461 8.95 0.72 -13.70
N ASP A 462 9.29 1.10 -12.49
CA ASP A 462 8.88 0.45 -11.25
C ASP A 462 7.35 0.46 -11.08
N ALA A 463 6.81 -0.63 -10.53
CA ALA A 463 5.40 -0.80 -10.24
C ALA A 463 5.22 -1.78 -9.07
N GLY A 464 3.99 -1.97 -8.61
CA GLY A 464 3.73 -2.74 -7.39
C GLY A 464 3.99 -4.24 -7.48
N GLU A 465 4.09 -4.87 -6.33
CA GLU A 465 4.29 -6.31 -6.16
C GLU A 465 3.00 -7.04 -5.78
N ILE A 466 2.89 -8.29 -6.19
CA ILE A 466 1.88 -9.23 -5.64
C ILE A 466 2.57 -10.25 -4.75
N GLY A 467 2.10 -10.32 -3.50
CA GLY A 467 2.51 -11.35 -2.55
C GLY A 467 1.69 -12.64 -2.65
N ALA A 468 2.19 -13.70 -2.00
CA ALA A 468 1.53 -15.00 -1.99
C ALA A 468 0.16 -14.96 -1.31
N GLY A 469 -0.90 -15.29 -2.05
CA GLY A 469 -2.29 -15.23 -1.58
C GLY A 469 -2.87 -13.82 -1.48
N HIS A 470 -2.12 -12.78 -1.86
CA HIS A 470 -2.58 -11.41 -1.88
C HIS A 470 -3.72 -11.21 -2.88
N THR A 471 -4.67 -10.33 -2.55
CA THR A 471 -5.75 -9.93 -3.45
C THR A 471 -5.69 -8.42 -3.69
N VAL A 472 -5.89 -8.02 -4.93
CA VAL A 472 -5.99 -6.61 -5.33
C VAL A 472 -7.31 -6.39 -6.03
N THR A 473 -8.02 -5.33 -5.66
CA THR A 473 -9.33 -4.96 -6.19
C THR A 473 -9.31 -3.53 -6.67
N ALA A 474 -9.58 -3.31 -7.95
CA ALA A 474 -9.80 -1.98 -8.52
C ALA A 474 -11.25 -1.84 -9.00
N LEU A 475 -11.83 -0.66 -8.77
CA LEU A 475 -13.19 -0.32 -9.18
C LEU A 475 -13.14 0.84 -10.18
N TYR A 476 -13.83 0.67 -11.29
CA TYR A 476 -14.10 1.74 -12.24
C TYR A 476 -15.59 2.08 -12.24
N GLU A 477 -15.90 3.36 -12.17
CA GLU A 477 -17.22 3.87 -12.54
C GLU A 477 -17.25 4.12 -14.03
N VAL A 478 -18.18 3.46 -14.74
CA VAL A 478 -18.27 3.42 -16.19
C VAL A 478 -19.55 4.10 -16.65
N VAL A 479 -19.42 5.05 -17.55
CA VAL A 479 -20.54 5.73 -18.22
C VAL A 479 -20.84 5.02 -19.51
N PRO A 480 -21.97 4.33 -19.68
CA PRO A 480 -22.36 3.69 -20.94
C PRO A 480 -22.43 4.67 -22.10
N ALA A 481 -22.14 4.20 -23.32
CA ALA A 481 -22.30 5.00 -24.52
C ALA A 481 -23.75 5.49 -24.67
N GLY A 482 -23.89 6.76 -25.11
CA GLY A 482 -25.20 7.41 -25.27
C GLY A 482 -25.67 8.21 -24.05
N LEU A 483 -25.00 8.06 -22.88
CA LEU A 483 -25.26 8.91 -21.74
C LEU A 483 -24.37 10.17 -21.76
N PRO A 484 -24.84 11.29 -21.19
CA PRO A 484 -24.03 12.47 -21.03
C PRO A 484 -22.85 12.17 -20.09
N LEU A 485 -21.67 12.66 -20.44
CA LEU A 485 -20.47 12.52 -19.65
C LEU A 485 -20.19 13.85 -18.94
N ASP A 486 -20.12 13.81 -17.61
CA ASP A 486 -19.71 14.95 -16.79
C ASP A 486 -18.15 15.00 -16.74
N ALA A 487 -17.55 15.13 -17.92
CA ALA A 487 -16.11 15.33 -18.05
C ALA A 487 -15.87 16.74 -18.59
N LYS A 488 -14.80 17.37 -18.12
CA LYS A 488 -14.33 18.64 -18.70
C LYS A 488 -14.06 18.42 -20.18
N ALA A 489 -15.00 18.91 -21.03
CA ALA A 489 -14.87 18.77 -22.47
C ALA A 489 -13.59 19.48 -22.94
N THR A 490 -12.71 18.72 -23.56
CA THR A 490 -11.58 19.32 -24.27
C THR A 490 -12.12 19.90 -25.59
N ALA A 491 -11.81 21.16 -25.88
CA ALA A 491 -12.16 21.75 -27.16
C ALA A 491 -11.63 20.89 -28.32
N PRO A 492 -12.34 20.83 -29.45
CA PRO A 492 -11.86 20.10 -30.61
C PRO A 492 -10.44 20.54 -31.00
N LEU A 493 -9.56 19.58 -31.24
CA LEU A 493 -8.19 19.87 -31.63
C LEU A 493 -8.15 20.48 -33.03
N LYS A 494 -7.39 21.58 -33.22
CA LYS A 494 -7.24 22.26 -34.50
C LYS A 494 -6.47 21.42 -35.55
N TYR A 495 -5.48 20.66 -35.07
CA TYR A 495 -4.51 19.98 -35.94
C TYR A 495 -4.66 18.46 -35.97
N GLN A 496 -5.58 17.91 -35.21
CA GLN A 496 -5.80 16.46 -35.13
C GLN A 496 -7.31 16.17 -35.12
N GLN A 497 -7.66 15.09 -35.80
CA GLN A 497 -8.99 14.47 -35.66
C GLN A 497 -8.85 13.20 -34.83
N PRO A 498 -9.90 12.79 -34.09
CA PRO A 498 -9.89 11.50 -33.42
C PRO A 498 -9.59 10.39 -34.42
N PRO A 499 -8.73 9.42 -34.09
CA PRO A 499 -8.47 8.27 -34.93
C PRO A 499 -9.77 7.50 -35.22
N ALA A 500 -9.88 6.94 -36.43
CA ALA A 500 -11.03 6.09 -36.79
C ALA A 500 -11.03 4.83 -35.93
N LEU A 501 -12.21 4.40 -35.48
CA LEU A 501 -12.37 3.18 -34.73
C LEU A 501 -12.05 1.95 -35.60
N SER A 502 -11.34 0.98 -35.03
CA SER A 502 -11.09 -0.32 -35.66
C SER A 502 -12.37 -1.17 -35.73
N SER A 503 -12.35 -2.20 -36.56
CA SER A 503 -13.47 -3.17 -36.63
C SER A 503 -13.75 -3.88 -35.31
N ALA A 504 -12.75 -4.04 -34.44
CA ALA A 504 -12.88 -4.62 -33.10
C ALA A 504 -13.84 -3.82 -32.20
N ALA A 505 -13.94 -2.51 -32.38
CA ALA A 505 -14.89 -1.68 -31.62
C ALA A 505 -16.36 -2.03 -31.88
N ALA A 506 -16.67 -2.78 -32.95
CA ALA A 506 -18.04 -3.26 -33.22
C ALA A 506 -18.44 -4.47 -32.37
N SER A 507 -17.49 -5.11 -31.66
CA SER A 507 -17.78 -6.22 -30.74
C SER A 507 -18.65 -5.78 -29.56
N ASP A 508 -19.07 -6.72 -28.73
CA ASP A 508 -19.78 -6.43 -27.48
C ASP A 508 -18.84 -6.21 -26.28
N GLU A 509 -17.51 -6.23 -26.53
CA GLU A 509 -16.50 -5.94 -25.53
C GLU A 509 -16.56 -4.47 -25.07
N LEU A 510 -16.56 -4.27 -23.74
CA LEU A 510 -16.49 -2.94 -23.14
C LEU A 510 -15.06 -2.48 -22.98
N LEU A 511 -14.17 -3.43 -22.65
CA LEU A 511 -12.76 -3.14 -22.42
C LEU A 511 -11.88 -4.36 -22.70
N THR A 512 -10.62 -4.09 -22.94
CA THR A 512 -9.54 -5.09 -22.88
C THR A 512 -8.65 -4.77 -21.68
N LEU A 513 -8.47 -5.77 -20.84
CA LEU A 513 -7.57 -5.71 -19.69
C LEU A 513 -6.23 -6.31 -20.08
N LYS A 514 -5.16 -5.54 -19.89
CA LYS A 514 -3.77 -5.97 -20.08
C LYS A 514 -3.06 -5.92 -18.74
N LEU A 515 -2.35 -6.98 -18.39
CA LEU A 515 -1.49 -7.06 -17.22
C LEU A 515 -0.07 -7.40 -17.65
N ARG A 516 0.88 -6.61 -17.18
CA ARG A 516 2.30 -6.83 -17.39
C ARG A 516 2.96 -7.06 -16.06
N TYR A 517 3.81 -8.08 -15.95
CA TYR A 517 4.47 -8.45 -14.71
C TYR A 517 5.79 -9.15 -14.97
N LYS A 518 6.69 -9.16 -13.97
CA LYS A 518 7.92 -9.96 -13.95
C LYS A 518 7.83 -11.07 -12.92
N GLU A 519 8.52 -12.17 -13.18
CA GLU A 519 8.78 -13.17 -12.14
C GLU A 519 9.68 -12.57 -11.05
N PRO A 520 9.63 -13.06 -9.80
CA PRO A 520 10.40 -12.48 -8.69
C PRO A 520 11.90 -12.33 -8.97
N GLU A 521 12.50 -13.35 -9.60
CA GLU A 521 13.92 -13.37 -9.97
C GLU A 521 14.18 -12.96 -11.43
N GLY A 522 13.11 -12.57 -12.18
CA GLY A 522 13.20 -12.24 -13.60
C GLY A 522 13.27 -10.74 -13.86
N ASP A 523 13.90 -10.36 -14.97
CA ASP A 523 13.99 -8.97 -15.44
C ASP A 523 13.16 -8.69 -16.69
N THR A 524 12.60 -9.73 -17.30
CA THR A 524 11.77 -9.61 -18.49
C THR A 524 10.29 -9.76 -18.14
N SER A 525 9.48 -8.80 -18.55
CA SER A 525 8.06 -8.84 -18.27
C SER A 525 7.30 -9.79 -19.19
N ARG A 526 6.18 -10.30 -18.68
CA ARG A 526 5.18 -11.10 -19.39
C ARG A 526 3.89 -10.33 -19.50
N LEU A 527 3.18 -10.54 -20.60
CA LEU A 527 1.89 -9.90 -20.86
C LEU A 527 0.76 -10.92 -20.76
N LEU A 528 -0.29 -10.57 -20.03
CA LEU A 528 -1.59 -11.24 -20.05
C LEU A 528 -2.62 -10.29 -20.61
N THR A 529 -3.55 -10.82 -21.41
CA THR A 529 -4.65 -10.02 -21.99
C THR A 529 -5.97 -10.77 -21.79
N SER A 530 -7.01 -10.03 -21.41
CA SER A 530 -8.36 -10.55 -21.24
C SER A 530 -9.38 -9.52 -21.70
N SER A 531 -10.38 -9.93 -22.47
CA SER A 531 -11.49 -9.08 -22.88
C SER A 531 -12.67 -9.19 -21.90
N VAL A 532 -13.34 -8.07 -21.66
CA VAL A 532 -14.51 -7.96 -20.78
C VAL A 532 -15.69 -7.38 -21.57
N GLY A 533 -16.78 -8.10 -21.61
CA GLY A 533 -17.97 -7.71 -22.36
C GLY A 533 -19.27 -8.03 -21.60
N SER A 534 -20.34 -8.20 -22.33
CA SER A 534 -21.67 -8.46 -21.77
C SER A 534 -21.76 -9.74 -20.92
N ALA A 535 -20.90 -10.73 -21.18
CA ALA A 535 -20.86 -11.99 -20.43
C ALA A 535 -20.48 -11.80 -18.94
N GLN A 536 -19.75 -10.76 -18.60
CA GLN A 536 -19.35 -10.41 -17.23
C GLN A 536 -20.36 -9.52 -16.52
N GLN A 537 -21.46 -9.15 -17.19
CA GLN A 537 -22.48 -8.28 -16.63
C GLN A 537 -23.45 -9.06 -15.74
N THR A 538 -23.65 -8.56 -14.53
CA THR A 538 -24.62 -9.07 -13.57
C THR A 538 -25.72 -8.02 -13.31
N SER A 539 -26.98 -8.45 -13.23
CA SER A 539 -28.12 -7.53 -13.04
C SER A 539 -28.15 -6.88 -11.65
N GLY A 540 -27.66 -7.58 -10.62
CA GLY A 540 -27.68 -7.11 -9.24
C GLY A 540 -26.29 -6.88 -8.61
N GLY A 541 -25.25 -7.29 -9.29
CA GLY A 541 -23.89 -7.39 -8.72
C GLY A 541 -23.75 -8.58 -7.77
N SER A 542 -22.57 -9.22 -7.77
CA SER A 542 -22.24 -10.25 -6.77
C SER A 542 -22.07 -9.62 -5.39
N ASP A 543 -22.04 -10.44 -4.34
CA ASP A 543 -21.78 -9.96 -2.98
C ASP A 543 -20.42 -9.26 -2.86
N ARG A 544 -19.41 -9.73 -3.61
CA ARG A 544 -18.10 -9.07 -3.65
C ARG A 544 -18.16 -7.67 -4.27
N LEU A 545 -18.84 -7.50 -5.40
CA LEU A 545 -19.01 -6.20 -6.05
C LEU A 545 -19.81 -5.25 -5.16
N ARG A 546 -20.90 -5.72 -4.57
CA ARG A 546 -21.75 -4.92 -3.69
C ARG A 546 -21.03 -4.49 -2.42
N PHE A 547 -20.23 -5.40 -1.82
CA PHE A 547 -19.43 -5.06 -0.65
C PHE A 547 -18.31 -4.07 -1.00
N ALA A 548 -17.57 -4.29 -2.09
CA ALA A 548 -16.56 -3.34 -2.57
C ALA A 548 -17.17 -1.96 -2.87
N ALA A 549 -18.38 -1.92 -3.45
CA ALA A 549 -19.12 -0.68 -3.66
C ALA A 549 -19.51 0.00 -2.34
N ALA A 550 -19.92 -0.76 -1.32
CA ALA A 550 -20.21 -0.20 0.01
C ALA A 550 -18.97 0.47 0.62
N VAL A 551 -17.81 -0.19 0.55
CA VAL A 551 -16.54 0.35 1.07
C VAL A 551 -16.08 1.57 0.27
N ALA A 552 -16.18 1.53 -1.06
CA ALA A 552 -15.85 2.67 -1.90
C ALA A 552 -16.75 3.89 -1.60
N ALA A 553 -18.08 3.67 -1.47
CA ALA A 553 -19.01 4.73 -1.10
C ALA A 553 -18.75 5.29 0.29
N PHE A 554 -18.35 4.46 1.27
CA PHE A 554 -17.91 4.88 2.59
C PHE A 554 -16.71 5.84 2.49
N GLY A 555 -15.68 5.50 1.73
CA GLY A 555 -14.53 6.35 1.50
C GLY A 555 -14.90 7.67 0.81
N GLN A 556 -15.75 7.63 -0.23
CA GLN A 556 -16.23 8.82 -0.92
C GLN A 556 -17.02 9.77 0.02
N LEU A 557 -17.81 9.22 0.94
CA LEU A 557 -18.54 10.02 1.92
C LEU A 557 -17.62 10.68 2.93
N LEU A 558 -16.62 9.96 3.44
CA LEU A 558 -15.62 10.51 4.38
C LEU A 558 -14.75 11.59 3.73
N ARG A 559 -14.34 11.41 2.47
CA ARG A 559 -13.60 12.40 1.69
C ARG A 559 -14.45 13.60 1.27
N GLU A 560 -15.78 13.50 1.36
CA GLU A 560 -16.73 14.43 0.75
C GLU A 560 -16.46 14.59 -0.77
N SER A 561 -16.16 13.47 -1.44
CA SER A 561 -15.84 13.44 -2.86
C SER A 561 -16.93 14.10 -3.71
N GLU A 562 -16.55 14.87 -4.73
CA GLU A 562 -17.48 15.43 -5.72
C GLU A 562 -18.17 14.34 -6.55
N TYR A 563 -17.58 13.14 -6.64
CA TYR A 563 -18.09 12.00 -7.41
C TYR A 563 -18.98 11.05 -6.59
N ARG A 564 -19.28 11.37 -5.33
CA ARG A 564 -20.12 10.52 -4.46
C ARG A 564 -21.56 10.34 -4.96
N GLY A 565 -22.02 11.16 -5.90
CA GLY A 565 -23.38 11.07 -6.46
C GLY A 565 -24.45 11.04 -5.37
N GLN A 566 -25.32 10.00 -5.40
CA GLN A 566 -26.38 9.76 -4.43
C GLN A 566 -25.93 8.87 -3.25
N ALA A 567 -24.62 8.65 -3.06
CA ALA A 567 -24.11 7.88 -1.93
C ALA A 567 -24.64 8.43 -0.60
N SER A 568 -25.03 7.53 0.28
CA SER A 568 -25.56 7.88 1.59
C SER A 568 -25.22 6.81 2.62
N TRP A 569 -25.16 7.16 3.90
CA TRP A 569 -24.90 6.22 4.98
C TRP A 569 -25.89 5.06 5.03
N PRO A 570 -27.23 5.26 4.87
CA PRO A 570 -28.17 4.16 4.78
C PRO A 570 -27.84 3.17 3.66
N MET A 571 -27.44 3.66 2.46
CA MET A 571 -27.03 2.82 1.34
C MET A 571 -25.79 1.99 1.68
N VAL A 572 -24.76 2.61 2.26
CA VAL A 572 -23.53 1.92 2.68
C VAL A 572 -23.85 0.81 3.67
N LEU A 573 -24.65 1.11 4.70
CA LEU A 573 -25.02 0.14 5.73
C LEU A 573 -25.88 -1.00 5.19
N GLU A 574 -26.80 -0.75 4.27
CA GLU A 574 -27.64 -1.76 3.63
C GLU A 574 -26.79 -2.71 2.77
N LEU A 575 -25.95 -2.17 1.89
CA LEU A 575 -25.05 -2.96 1.06
C LEU A 575 -24.11 -3.82 1.91
N ALA A 576 -23.49 -3.24 2.92
CA ALA A 576 -22.55 -3.96 3.78
C ALA A 576 -23.26 -5.09 4.59
N ARG A 577 -24.45 -4.83 5.15
CA ARG A 577 -25.22 -5.86 5.88
C ARG A 577 -25.66 -7.00 4.97
N SER A 578 -26.16 -6.68 3.77
CA SER A 578 -26.65 -7.70 2.82
C SER A 578 -25.53 -8.57 2.24
N THR A 579 -24.27 -8.17 2.40
CA THR A 579 -23.08 -8.84 1.83
C THR A 579 -22.05 -9.25 2.87
N GLN A 580 -22.43 -9.30 4.16
CA GLN A 580 -21.50 -9.65 5.24
C GLN A 580 -20.90 -11.04 5.06
N GLY A 581 -21.70 -12.02 4.60
CA GLY A 581 -21.24 -13.38 4.33
C GLY A 581 -20.66 -14.07 5.57
N GLU A 582 -19.76 -15.03 5.36
CA GLU A 582 -19.04 -15.72 6.43
C GLU A 582 -17.81 -14.87 6.86
N ASP A 583 -18.03 -13.98 7.82
CA ASP A 583 -17.01 -13.04 8.32
C ASP A 583 -16.20 -13.68 9.48
N ARG A 584 -15.38 -14.68 9.18
CA ARG A 584 -14.61 -15.45 10.18
C ARG A 584 -13.69 -14.58 11.04
N GLU A 585 -13.09 -13.57 10.43
CA GLU A 585 -12.13 -12.66 11.08
C GLU A 585 -12.83 -11.46 11.73
N GLY A 586 -14.12 -11.22 11.43
CA GLY A 586 -14.90 -10.12 12.00
C GLY A 586 -14.66 -8.75 11.34
N TYR A 587 -13.89 -8.67 10.27
CA TYR A 587 -13.54 -7.38 9.63
C TYR A 587 -14.75 -6.68 9.01
N ARG A 588 -15.68 -7.43 8.39
CA ARG A 588 -16.90 -6.83 7.81
C ARG A 588 -17.88 -6.36 8.89
N ALA A 589 -17.94 -7.08 10.02
CA ALA A 589 -18.71 -6.65 11.19
C ALA A 589 -18.11 -5.39 11.84
N GLU A 590 -16.79 -5.28 11.89
CA GLU A 590 -16.11 -4.05 12.32
C GLU A 590 -16.44 -2.88 11.37
N PHE A 591 -16.33 -3.08 10.06
CA PHE A 591 -16.68 -2.08 9.05
C PHE A 591 -18.10 -1.52 9.24
N LEU A 592 -19.08 -2.38 9.51
CA LEU A 592 -20.45 -1.96 9.80
C LEU A 592 -20.53 -1.03 11.02
N LYS A 593 -19.77 -1.33 12.08
CA LYS A 593 -19.69 -0.47 13.28
C LYS A 593 -19.07 0.88 12.94
N LEU A 594 -17.97 0.89 12.17
CA LEU A 594 -17.29 2.11 11.73
C LEU A 594 -18.18 2.97 10.82
N ALA A 595 -18.89 2.36 9.87
CA ALA A 595 -19.85 3.06 9.01
C ALA A 595 -21.01 3.67 9.80
N SER A 596 -21.53 2.95 10.80
CA SER A 596 -22.55 3.50 11.71
C SER A 596 -21.99 4.68 12.51
N ARG A 597 -20.79 4.55 13.02
CA ARG A 597 -20.14 5.62 13.79
C ARG A 597 -19.87 6.86 12.94
N ALA A 598 -19.37 6.69 11.73
CA ALA A 598 -19.16 7.79 10.79
C ALA A 598 -20.48 8.51 10.45
N SER A 599 -21.56 7.76 10.24
CA SER A 599 -22.92 8.31 10.04
C SER A 599 -23.36 9.18 11.21
N GLU A 600 -23.15 8.73 12.45
CA GLU A 600 -23.48 9.49 13.67
C GLU A 600 -22.66 10.79 13.78
N LEU A 601 -21.38 10.73 13.45
CA LEU A 601 -20.46 11.87 13.54
C LEU A 601 -20.74 12.95 12.47
N GLN A 602 -21.19 12.56 11.28
CA GLN A 602 -21.58 13.48 10.22
C GLN A 602 -23.02 13.98 10.34
N ALA A 603 -23.87 13.35 11.18
CA ALA A 603 -25.22 13.84 11.42
C ALA A 603 -25.18 15.28 11.99
N PRO A 604 -26.00 16.21 11.48
CA PRO A 604 -26.05 17.55 12.05
C PRO A 604 -26.40 17.41 13.53
N ARG A 605 -25.53 17.93 14.40
CA ARG A 605 -25.83 18.00 15.83
C ARG A 605 -27.10 18.83 15.98
N GLN A 606 -28.22 18.16 16.24
CA GLN A 606 -29.44 18.87 16.65
C GLN A 606 -29.03 19.66 17.89
N ALA A 607 -29.05 20.99 17.78
CA ALA A 607 -28.86 21.86 18.92
C ALA A 607 -29.87 21.38 19.98
N LYS A 608 -29.36 20.88 21.12
CA LYS A 608 -30.20 20.65 22.29
C LYS A 608 -30.81 21.98 22.64
N VAL A 609 -32.02 22.21 22.17
CA VAL A 609 -32.88 23.27 22.73
C VAL A 609 -33.19 22.80 24.14
N THR A 610 -32.42 23.30 25.09
CA THR A 610 -32.75 23.15 26.51
C THR A 610 -34.03 23.96 26.73
N PRO A 611 -35.08 23.37 27.33
CA PRO A 611 -36.34 24.04 27.60
C PRO A 611 -36.19 25.16 28.62
#